data_8f2e5e5d2a8cf39f21f34aee1eab3308
#
_entry.id   8f2e5e5d2a8cf39f21f34aee1eab3308
#
_cell.length_a   1.000
_cell.length_b   1.000
_cell.length_c   1.000
_cell.angle_alpha   90.00
_cell.angle_beta   90.00
_cell.angle_gamma   90.00
#
_symmetry.space_group_name_H-M   'P 1'
#
loop_
_entity.id
_entity.type
_entity.pdbx_description
1 polymer ?
#
loop_
_entity_poly.entity_id
_entity_poly.type
_entity_poly.pdbx_seq_one_letter_code
_entity_poly.pdbx_strand_id
1 'polypeptide(L)'
;MEQEAWRILIVEDDRRLAELTREYLEGNGLKVDIEANGALAAARILAERPDLVVLDLMLPGEDGLSICRQVRPQFDGPILMLTARTDDMDEVLGLEMGAD
;
A
#
# COMPACT_ATOMS: atom_id res chain seq x y z
N MET A 1 2.29 -18.61 22.19
CA MET A 1 2.11 -18.46 21.16
C MET A 1 2.58 -17.31 20.67
N GLU A 2 3.09 -17.19 19.80
CA GLU A 2 3.58 -16.07 19.42
C GLU A 2 2.69 -15.36 18.64
N GLN A 3 2.83 -14.13 18.47
CA GLN A 3 2.02 -13.42 17.75
C GLN A 3 2.38 -13.41 16.40
N GLU A 4 1.55 -13.40 15.45
CA GLU A 4 1.87 -13.31 14.13
C GLU A 4 2.23 -11.94 13.78
N ALA A 5 3.18 -11.76 12.92
CA ALA A 5 3.56 -10.43 12.49
C ALA A 5 2.48 -9.86 11.62
N TRP A 6 2.33 -8.56 11.64
CA TRP A 6 1.39 -7.88 10.78
C TRP A 6 1.88 -8.00 9.36
N ARG A 7 0.96 -8.17 8.43
CA ARG A 7 1.30 -8.31 7.04
C ARG A 7 0.99 -7.04 6.29
N ILE A 8 1.94 -6.56 5.54
CA ILE A 8 1.82 -5.31 4.82
C ILE A 8 2.04 -5.57 3.34
N LEU A 9 1.17 -5.03 2.51
CA LEU A 9 1.38 -5.11 1.08
C LEU A 9 1.73 -3.72 0.60
N ILE A 10 2.86 -3.59 -0.10
CA ILE A 10 3.27 -2.32 -0.66
C ILE A 10 3.00 -2.38 -2.14
N VAL A 11 2.24 -1.43 -2.65
CA VAL A 11 1.97 -1.35 -4.08
C VAL A 11 2.78 -0.20 -4.61
N GLU A 12 3.90 -0.51 -5.25
CA GLU A 12 4.86 0.48 -5.66
C GLU A 12 5.66 -0.06 -6.84
N ASP A 13 5.71 0.68 -7.96
CA ASP A 13 6.42 0.20 -9.11
C ASP A 13 7.90 0.57 -9.11
N ASP A 14 8.32 1.51 -8.29
CA ASP A 14 9.72 1.85 -8.18
C ASP A 14 10.38 0.79 -7.32
N ARG A 15 11.09 -0.13 -7.94
CA ARG A 15 11.63 -1.23 -7.23
C ARG A 15 12.56 -0.84 -6.10
N ARG A 16 13.39 0.16 -6.33
CA ARG A 16 14.31 0.55 -5.30
C ARG A 16 13.61 1.11 -4.09
N LEU A 17 12.61 1.93 -4.32
CA LEU A 17 11.88 2.52 -3.22
C LEU A 17 11.10 1.44 -2.48
N ALA A 18 10.50 0.51 -3.21
CA ALA A 18 9.76 -0.57 -2.57
C ALA A 18 10.68 -1.40 -1.69
N GLU A 19 11.89 -1.70 -2.17
CA GLU A 19 12.80 -2.52 -1.38
C GLU A 19 13.29 -1.79 -0.14
N LEU A 20 13.54 -0.50 -0.26
CA LEU A 20 13.98 0.25 0.90
C LEU A 20 12.88 0.30 1.95
N THR A 21 11.65 0.49 1.50
CA THR A 21 10.54 0.53 2.42
C THR A 21 10.35 -0.82 3.07
N ARG A 22 10.51 -1.88 2.29
CA ARG A 22 10.36 -3.21 2.84
C ARG A 22 11.42 -3.49 3.90
N GLU A 23 12.66 -3.12 3.62
CA GLU A 23 13.70 -3.35 4.59
C GLU A 23 13.43 -2.65 5.89
N TYR A 24 12.97 -1.41 5.79
CA TYR A 24 12.71 -0.66 7.00
C TYR A 24 11.59 -1.32 7.80
N LEU A 25 10.52 -1.70 7.13
CA LEU A 25 9.40 -2.27 7.84
C LEU A 25 9.71 -3.66 8.39
N GLU A 26 10.46 -4.45 7.63
CA GLU A 26 10.82 -5.77 8.12
C GLU A 26 11.76 -5.66 9.31
N GLY A 27 12.57 -4.62 9.35
CA GLY A 27 13.43 -4.38 10.48
C GLY A 27 12.65 -4.06 11.74
N ASN A 28 11.39 -3.71 11.59
CA ASN A 28 10.53 -3.43 12.72
C ASN A 28 9.57 -4.59 13.00
N GLY A 29 9.84 -5.74 12.48
CA GLY A 29 9.07 -6.91 12.81
C GLY A 29 7.84 -7.18 11.97
N LEU A 30 7.73 -6.50 10.85
CA LEU A 30 6.55 -6.66 10.00
C LEU A 30 6.86 -7.57 8.83
N LYS A 31 5.84 -8.17 8.24
CA LYS A 31 6.04 -8.99 7.07
C LYS A 31 5.58 -8.19 5.89
N VAL A 32 6.37 -8.11 4.85
CA VAL A 32 6.07 -7.21 3.74
C VAL A 32 6.16 -7.92 2.41
N ASP A 33 5.15 -7.72 1.58
CA ASP A 33 5.16 -8.18 0.21
C ASP A 33 5.04 -6.96 -0.67
N ILE A 34 5.50 -7.06 -1.89
CA ILE A 34 5.49 -5.95 -2.82
C ILE A 34 4.73 -6.34 -4.07
N GLU A 35 3.85 -5.47 -4.52
CA GLU A 35 3.20 -5.65 -5.79
C GLU A 35 3.60 -4.47 -6.66
N ALA A 36 4.33 -4.71 -7.70
CA ALA A 36 4.82 -3.62 -8.54
C ALA A 36 3.84 -3.24 -9.64
N ASN A 37 2.85 -4.07 -9.89
CA ASN A 37 1.93 -3.81 -10.99
C ASN A 37 0.58 -3.37 -10.45
N GLY A 38 0.24 -2.11 -10.69
CA GLY A 38 -1.02 -1.56 -10.20
C GLY A 38 -2.24 -2.29 -10.71
N ALA A 39 -2.15 -2.85 -11.90
CA ALA A 39 -3.29 -3.55 -12.47
C ALA A 39 -3.62 -4.83 -11.70
N LEU A 40 -2.65 -5.37 -10.98
CA LEU A 40 -2.88 -6.59 -10.21
C LEU A 40 -3.16 -6.31 -8.76
N ALA A 41 -3.00 -5.08 -8.34
CA ALA A 41 -3.06 -4.75 -6.93
C ALA A 41 -4.42 -5.01 -6.29
N ALA A 42 -5.47 -4.61 -6.95
CA ALA A 42 -6.79 -4.76 -6.34
C ALA A 42 -7.11 -6.23 -6.08
N ALA A 43 -6.85 -7.08 -7.06
CA ALA A 43 -7.13 -8.49 -6.88
C ALA A 43 -6.27 -9.08 -5.77
N ARG A 44 -5.03 -8.64 -5.69
CA ARG A 44 -4.15 -9.16 -4.68
C ARG A 44 -4.56 -8.74 -3.28
N ILE A 45 -4.98 -7.49 -3.12
CA ILE A 45 -5.45 -7.02 -1.84
C ILE A 45 -6.65 -7.84 -1.37
N LEU A 46 -7.57 -8.09 -2.28
CA LEU A 46 -8.76 -8.82 -1.90
C LEU A 46 -8.50 -10.29 -1.64
N ALA A 47 -7.53 -10.85 -2.32
CA ALA A 47 -7.18 -12.24 -2.10
C ALA A 47 -6.37 -12.46 -0.84
N GLU A 48 -5.41 -11.60 -0.60
CA GLU A 48 -4.51 -11.80 0.52
C GLU A 48 -4.93 -11.12 1.81
N ARG A 49 -5.73 -10.09 1.67
CA ARG A 49 -6.24 -9.36 2.82
C ARG A 49 -5.15 -8.99 3.81
N PRO A 50 -4.21 -8.17 3.39
CA PRO A 50 -3.13 -7.76 4.28
C PRO A 50 -3.67 -6.90 5.42
N ASP A 51 -2.88 -6.74 6.45
CA ASP A 51 -3.30 -5.92 7.58
C ASP A 51 -3.16 -4.45 7.28
N LEU A 52 -2.32 -4.09 6.32
CA LEU A 52 -2.16 -2.71 5.91
C LEU A 52 -1.72 -2.69 4.46
N VAL A 53 -2.22 -1.78 3.68
CA VAL A 53 -1.78 -1.59 2.31
C VAL A 53 -1.11 -0.23 2.23
N VAL A 54 0.09 -0.18 1.64
CA VAL A 54 0.77 1.07 1.38
C VAL A 54 0.70 1.25 -0.12
N LEU A 55 0.02 2.27 -0.57
CA LEU A 55 -0.33 2.42 -1.95
C LEU A 55 0.22 3.70 -2.56
N ASP A 56 0.95 3.57 -3.64
CA ASP A 56 1.50 4.73 -4.31
C ASP A 56 0.43 5.32 -5.21
N LEU A 57 0.24 6.62 -5.13
CA LEU A 57 -0.76 7.27 -5.94
C LEU A 57 -0.34 7.39 -7.38
N MET A 58 0.94 7.38 -7.64
CA MET A 58 1.44 7.62 -8.99
C MET A 58 1.85 6.37 -9.73
N LEU A 59 1.05 5.36 -9.72
CA LEU A 59 1.39 4.13 -10.40
C LEU A 59 1.08 4.21 -11.88
N PRO A 60 1.90 3.65 -12.72
CA PRO A 60 1.60 3.62 -14.12
C PRO A 60 0.44 2.68 -14.38
N GLY A 61 -0.40 3.03 -15.25
CA GLY A 61 -1.49 2.17 -15.64
C GLY A 61 -2.71 2.22 -14.79
N GLU A 62 -2.54 2.37 -13.51
CA GLU A 62 -3.69 2.37 -12.65
C GLU A 62 -3.36 3.22 -11.46
N ASP A 63 -4.03 4.29 -11.21
CA ASP A 63 -3.62 5.14 -10.11
C ASP A 63 -4.14 4.61 -8.78
N GLY A 64 -3.51 5.05 -7.72
CA GLY A 64 -3.82 4.55 -6.39
C GLY A 64 -5.23 4.80 -5.94
N LEU A 65 -5.81 5.92 -6.36
CA LEU A 65 -7.16 6.21 -5.95
C LEU A 65 -8.14 5.23 -6.57
N SER A 66 -7.88 4.86 -7.80
CA SER A 66 -8.72 3.92 -8.48
C SER A 66 -8.66 2.55 -7.79
N ILE A 67 -7.47 2.14 -7.41
CA ILE A 67 -7.30 0.86 -6.72
C ILE A 67 -8.05 0.90 -5.40
N CYS A 68 -7.94 2.01 -4.69
CA CYS A 68 -8.61 2.13 -3.42
C CYS A 68 -10.12 2.00 -3.58
N ARG A 69 -10.68 2.65 -4.57
CA ARG A 69 -12.11 2.56 -4.79
C ARG A 69 -12.54 1.15 -5.15
N GLN A 70 -11.70 0.44 -5.88
CA GLN A 70 -12.05 -0.91 -6.26
C GLN A 70 -12.11 -1.84 -5.08
N VAL A 71 -11.23 -1.67 -4.12
CA VAL A 71 -11.16 -2.62 -3.02
C VAL A 71 -12.02 -2.25 -1.83
N ARG A 72 -12.34 -0.96 -1.65
CA ARG A 72 -13.05 -0.54 -0.45
C ARG A 72 -14.35 -1.29 -0.14
N PRO A 73 -15.16 -1.62 -1.12
CA PRO A 73 -16.39 -2.32 -0.78
C PRO A 73 -16.16 -3.66 -0.10
N GLN A 74 -15.00 -4.27 -0.31
CA GLN A 74 -14.75 -5.58 0.24
C GLN A 74 -13.55 -5.64 1.16
N PHE A 75 -12.81 -4.57 1.31
CA PHE A 75 -11.63 -4.56 2.15
C PHE A 75 -11.70 -3.36 3.08
N ASP A 76 -11.88 -3.60 4.35
CA ASP A 76 -11.98 -2.48 5.27
C ASP A 76 -10.73 -2.28 6.08
N GLY A 77 -9.63 -2.87 5.70
CA GLY A 77 -8.37 -2.61 6.38
C GLY A 77 -7.82 -1.25 6.03
N PRO A 78 -6.82 -0.79 6.73
CA PRO A 78 -6.24 0.51 6.46
C PRO A 78 -5.45 0.55 5.19
N ILE A 79 -5.53 1.66 4.49
CA ILE A 79 -4.78 1.89 3.27
C ILE A 79 -4.09 3.23 3.44
N LEU A 80 -2.77 3.21 3.38
CA LEU A 80 -2.01 4.43 3.49
C LEU A 80 -1.54 4.80 2.11
N MET A 81 -1.92 5.96 1.64
CA MET A 81 -1.54 6.38 0.30
C MET A 81 -0.38 7.32 0.33
N LEU A 82 0.57 7.10 -0.55
CA LEU A 82 1.75 7.91 -0.62
C LEU A 82 1.90 8.51 -2.00
N THR A 83 2.67 9.55 -2.12
CA THR A 83 2.92 10.13 -3.41
C THR A 83 4.36 10.54 -3.45
N ALA A 84 4.94 10.45 -4.61
CA ALA A 84 6.31 10.86 -4.76
C ALA A 84 6.46 12.36 -4.85
N ARG A 85 5.39 13.10 -5.06
CA ARG A 85 5.51 14.52 -5.12
C ARG A 85 5.63 15.05 -3.77
N THR A 86 6.50 15.87 -3.58
CA THR A 86 6.65 16.36 -2.24
C THR A 86 6.13 17.71 -2.09
N ASP A 87 5.84 18.35 -3.17
CA ASP A 87 5.51 19.68 -2.98
C ASP A 87 4.30 19.75 -2.18
N ASP A 88 3.32 19.56 -2.50
CA ASP A 88 2.27 19.82 -1.66
C ASP A 88 1.79 18.75 -1.06
N MET A 89 2.42 18.05 -0.87
CA MET A 89 2.02 17.05 -0.38
C MET A 89 1.39 16.94 0.63
N ASP A 90 0.95 17.17 0.89
CA ASP A 90 0.29 17.09 1.81
C ASP A 90 -0.10 15.96 2.15
N GLU A 91 0.52 15.46 2.53
CA GLU A 91 0.37 14.49 3.12
C GLU A 91 -0.81 14.09 3.72
N VAL A 92 -1.33 14.81 4.24
CA VAL A 92 -2.45 14.53 4.86
C VAL A 92 -3.46 13.98 3.98
N LEU A 93 -3.39 14.37 2.77
CA LEU A 93 -4.26 13.94 1.86
C LEU A 93 -4.31 12.45 1.78
N GLY A 94 -3.19 11.83 1.79
CA GLY A 94 -3.18 10.43 1.71
C GLY A 94 -3.87 9.75 2.85
N LEU A 95 -3.71 10.30 3.99
CA LEU A 95 -4.32 9.73 5.15
C LEU A 95 -5.81 9.74 5.05
N GLU A 96 -6.34 10.79 4.57
CA GLU A 96 -7.73 10.87 4.49
C GLU A 96 -8.31 9.88 3.57
N MET A 97 -7.74 9.71 2.43
CA MET A 97 -8.28 8.80 1.51
C MET A 97 -8.17 7.41 1.98
N GLY A 98 -7.09 7.09 2.58
CA GLY A 98 -6.89 5.75 2.97
C GLY A 98 -7.69 5.34 4.13
N ALA A 99 -7.89 6.22 4.96
CA ALA A 99 -8.49 5.87 6.17
C ALA A 99 -9.89 5.57 6.07
N ASP A 100 -10.47 6.09 5.17
CA ASP A 100 -11.76 5.88 5.21
C ASP A 100 -12.19 5.02 4.60
#